data_da42f5d060b73372b52681fff94f9679
#
_entry.id   da42f5d060b73372b52681fff94f9679
#
_cell.length_a   1.000
_cell.length_b   1.000
_cell.length_c   1.000
_cell.angle_alpha   90.00
_cell.angle_beta   90.00
_cell.angle_gamma   90.00
#
_symmetry.space_group_name_H-M   'P 1'
#
loop_
_entity.id
_entity.type
_entity.pdbx_description
1 polymer ?
#
loop_
_entity_poly.entity_id
_entity_poly.type
_entity_poly.pdbx_seq_one_letter_code
_entity_poly.pdbx_strand_id
1 'polypeptide(L)'
;MDVRLTSEQRQLRDAAAKLAGELGPGSVLDLADARRRIRLEDAVAGTGFRELRSDGASGVEVAIVAEEFARGLVDVPFLGPVLADDLQGRLDGDTARWTVAHRGVAIDASGCDRVLKLEDSGVFAGPVGDEVAGADLTRAAGAAAGPWEPRADISARHRDRWPALALTTTCADLVGAARGAQRLAVEYAKVRSQYGNTIGSYQAIGHLLAESEALIEGSISVLWHAAWAVDELEPEQALRAARIAKIYAARAARTVCETAIQVHGGIGNTWECLAHVYLRRVLVSTELFPVRLEEAGLGLS
;
A
#
# COMPACT_ATOMS: atom_id res chain seq x y z
N MET A 1 14.07 -14.94 12.41
CA MET A 1 12.87 -14.78 11.57
C MET A 1 12.77 -15.97 10.61
N ASP A 2 11.67 -16.71 10.60
CA ASP A 2 11.37 -17.66 9.51
C ASP A 2 10.67 -16.85 8.39
N VAL A 3 11.24 -16.88 7.21
CA VAL A 3 10.72 -16.14 6.04
C VAL A 3 9.60 -16.86 5.29
N ARG A 4 9.29 -18.10 5.71
CA ARG A 4 8.24 -18.89 5.07
C ARG A 4 6.90 -18.53 5.66
N LEU A 5 5.93 -18.23 4.79
CA LEU A 5 4.55 -18.03 5.20
C LEU A 5 3.97 -19.31 5.82
N THR A 6 3.19 -19.14 6.89
CA THR A 6 2.36 -20.23 7.45
C THR A 6 1.28 -20.66 6.46
N SER A 7 0.55 -21.73 6.77
CA SER A 7 -0.59 -22.15 5.95
C SER A 7 -1.69 -21.09 5.91
N GLU A 8 -1.98 -20.47 7.04
CA GLU A 8 -2.98 -19.41 7.19
C GLU A 8 -2.57 -18.15 6.42
N GLN A 9 -1.30 -17.73 6.50
CA GLN A 9 -0.78 -16.59 5.76
C GLN A 9 -0.81 -16.82 4.24
N ARG A 10 -0.56 -18.06 3.78
CA ARG A 10 -0.72 -18.39 2.37
C ARG A 10 -2.17 -18.32 1.92
N GLN A 11 -3.10 -18.84 2.71
CA GLN A 11 -4.54 -18.74 2.43
C GLN A 11 -5.01 -17.29 2.38
N LEU A 12 -4.55 -16.46 3.34
CA LEU A 12 -4.84 -15.02 3.37
C LEU A 12 -4.33 -14.33 2.10
N ARG A 13 -3.08 -14.61 1.71
CA ARG A 13 -2.50 -14.07 0.47
C ARG A 13 -3.30 -14.49 -0.75
N ASP A 14 -3.64 -15.77 -0.85
CA ASP A 14 -4.36 -16.30 -2.00
C ASP A 14 -5.80 -15.71 -2.08
N ALA A 15 -6.46 -15.50 -0.93
CA ALA A 15 -7.75 -14.83 -0.85
C ALA A 15 -7.67 -13.37 -1.29
N ALA A 16 -6.70 -12.60 -0.77
CA ALA A 16 -6.49 -11.21 -1.15
C ALA A 16 -6.12 -11.09 -2.64
N ALA A 17 -5.23 -11.97 -3.13
CA ALA A 17 -4.82 -12.02 -4.53
C ALA A 17 -5.99 -12.34 -5.48
N LYS A 18 -6.85 -13.28 -5.11
CA LYS A 18 -8.05 -13.64 -5.87
C LYS A 18 -9.01 -12.46 -5.97
N LEU A 19 -9.33 -11.85 -4.83
CA LEU A 19 -10.23 -10.69 -4.79
C LEU A 19 -9.70 -9.53 -5.64
N ALA A 20 -8.42 -9.19 -5.47
CA ALA A 20 -7.77 -8.13 -6.24
C ALA A 20 -7.71 -8.45 -7.75
N GLY A 21 -7.53 -9.73 -8.12
CA GLY A 21 -7.48 -10.17 -9.51
C GLY A 21 -8.85 -10.23 -10.21
N GLU A 22 -9.91 -10.57 -9.46
CA GLU A 22 -11.26 -10.71 -10.03
C GLU A 22 -12.04 -9.38 -10.07
N LEU A 23 -11.82 -8.51 -9.08
CA LEU A 23 -12.60 -7.27 -8.90
C LEU A 23 -11.78 -5.98 -9.02
N GLY A 24 -10.46 -6.05 -9.01
CA GLY A 24 -9.59 -4.90 -9.29
C GLY A 24 -9.75 -4.42 -10.74
N PRO A 25 -9.30 -3.19 -11.06
CA PRO A 25 -9.38 -2.66 -12.41
C PRO A 25 -8.44 -3.40 -13.37
N GLY A 26 -8.96 -3.94 -14.45
CA GLY A 26 -8.19 -4.54 -15.55
C GLY A 26 -7.80 -3.52 -16.64
N SER A 27 -8.42 -2.35 -16.63
CA SER A 27 -8.15 -1.24 -17.55
C SER A 27 -8.37 0.10 -16.84
N VAL A 28 -7.90 1.19 -17.44
CA VAL A 28 -8.14 2.54 -16.90
C VAL A 28 -9.63 2.89 -16.92
N LEU A 29 -10.40 2.38 -17.88
CA LEU A 29 -11.85 2.60 -17.97
C LEU A 29 -12.59 2.00 -16.76
N ASP A 30 -12.09 0.90 -16.21
CA ASP A 30 -12.70 0.24 -15.06
C ASP A 30 -12.65 1.11 -13.78
N LEU A 31 -11.74 2.08 -13.70
CA LEU A 31 -11.69 3.03 -12.58
C LEU A 31 -12.96 3.90 -12.51
N ALA A 32 -13.66 4.09 -13.61
CA ALA A 32 -14.94 4.79 -13.65
C ALA A 32 -16.17 3.85 -13.46
N ASP A 33 -15.98 2.54 -13.41
CA ASP A 33 -17.07 1.57 -13.22
C ASP A 33 -17.49 1.51 -11.73
N ALA A 34 -18.51 2.31 -11.41
CA ALA A 34 -19.09 2.35 -10.06
C ALA A 34 -19.68 0.99 -9.63
N ARG A 35 -20.23 0.18 -10.56
CA ARG A 35 -20.82 -1.13 -10.22
C ARG A 35 -19.74 -2.13 -9.82
N ARG A 36 -18.60 -2.14 -10.53
CA ARG A 36 -17.44 -2.95 -10.16
C ARG A 36 -16.95 -2.55 -8.77
N ARG A 37 -16.78 -1.23 -8.53
CA ARG A 37 -16.28 -0.71 -7.25
C ARG A 37 -17.21 -1.03 -6.08
N ILE A 38 -18.54 -0.98 -6.26
CA ILE A 38 -19.51 -1.41 -5.23
C ILE A 38 -19.31 -2.89 -4.92
N ARG A 39 -19.22 -3.76 -5.93
CA ARG A 39 -18.99 -5.20 -5.70
C ARG A 39 -17.67 -5.48 -5.00
N LEU A 40 -16.62 -4.72 -5.34
CA LEU A 40 -15.31 -4.81 -4.68
C LEU A 40 -15.42 -4.37 -3.21
N GLU A 41 -16.10 -3.24 -2.94
CA GLU A 41 -16.33 -2.76 -1.58
C GLU A 41 -17.09 -3.78 -0.73
N ASP A 42 -18.20 -4.34 -1.25
CA ASP A 42 -18.99 -5.37 -0.56
C ASP A 42 -18.14 -6.62 -0.28
N ALA A 43 -17.32 -7.03 -1.23
CA ALA A 43 -16.43 -8.18 -1.08
C ALA A 43 -15.35 -7.92 -0.01
N VAL A 44 -14.70 -6.75 -0.03
CA VAL A 44 -13.68 -6.37 0.98
C VAL A 44 -14.32 -6.25 2.37
N ALA A 45 -15.49 -5.60 2.48
CA ALA A 45 -16.21 -5.49 3.75
C ALA A 45 -16.58 -6.87 4.35
N GLY A 46 -16.85 -7.86 3.51
CA GLY A 46 -17.16 -9.22 3.95
C GLY A 46 -15.96 -10.06 4.40
N THR A 47 -14.72 -9.58 4.24
CA THR A 47 -13.52 -10.38 4.57
C THR A 47 -12.97 -10.17 5.97
N GLY A 48 -13.29 -9.06 6.63
CA GLY A 48 -12.61 -8.64 7.88
C GLY A 48 -11.18 -8.14 7.68
N PHE A 49 -10.75 -7.85 6.45
CA PHE A 49 -9.35 -7.41 6.21
C PHE A 49 -9.03 -6.04 6.81
N ARG A 50 -10.03 -5.20 7.03
CA ARG A 50 -9.84 -3.89 7.65
C ARG A 50 -9.68 -3.97 9.16
N GLU A 51 -10.17 -5.05 9.75
CA GLU A 51 -10.20 -5.34 11.18
C GLU A 51 -9.07 -6.30 11.63
N LEU A 52 -8.06 -6.55 10.78
CA LEU A 52 -6.97 -7.49 11.02
C LEU A 52 -6.27 -7.24 12.35
N ARG A 53 -6.03 -5.99 12.72
CA ARG A 53 -5.27 -5.65 13.94
C ARG A 53 -6.10 -5.89 15.20
N SER A 54 -7.35 -5.50 15.21
CA SER A 54 -8.27 -5.76 16.33
C SER A 54 -8.64 -7.25 16.47
N ASP A 55 -8.55 -8.02 15.38
CA ASP A 55 -8.69 -9.47 15.38
C ASP A 55 -7.39 -10.22 15.77
N GLY A 56 -6.32 -9.48 16.08
CA GLY A 56 -5.06 -10.04 16.60
C GLY A 56 -4.05 -10.47 15.54
N ALA A 57 -4.26 -10.12 14.28
CA ALA A 57 -3.28 -10.37 13.23
C ALA A 57 -2.03 -9.48 13.39
N SER A 58 -0.89 -9.99 12.95
CA SER A 58 0.40 -9.29 13.01
C SER A 58 0.59 -8.29 11.86
N GLY A 59 1.66 -7.51 11.89
CA GLY A 59 2.08 -6.66 10.78
C GLY A 59 2.37 -7.46 9.50
N VAL A 60 2.66 -8.75 9.61
CA VAL A 60 2.87 -9.64 8.45
C VAL A 60 1.58 -9.85 7.68
N GLU A 61 0.48 -10.16 8.35
CA GLU A 61 -0.83 -10.33 7.69
C GLU A 61 -1.32 -9.03 7.05
N VAL A 62 -1.13 -7.89 7.72
CA VAL A 62 -1.44 -6.57 7.15
C VAL A 62 -0.63 -6.30 5.88
N ALA A 63 0.68 -6.61 5.91
CA ALA A 63 1.56 -6.44 4.75
C ALA A 63 1.15 -7.35 3.58
N ILE A 64 0.75 -8.60 3.84
CA ILE A 64 0.25 -9.53 2.82
C ILE A 64 -0.95 -8.94 2.06
N VAL A 65 -1.96 -8.45 2.78
CA VAL A 65 -3.16 -7.90 2.15
C VAL A 65 -2.86 -6.60 1.42
N ALA A 66 -2.07 -5.68 2.03
CA ALA A 66 -1.68 -4.43 1.41
C ALA A 66 -0.92 -4.65 0.10
N GLU A 67 0.02 -5.59 0.07
CA GLU A 67 0.81 -5.94 -1.11
C GLU A 67 -0.06 -6.48 -2.24
N GLU A 68 -0.95 -7.45 -1.95
CA GLU A 68 -1.80 -8.05 -2.98
C GLU A 68 -2.87 -7.06 -3.50
N PHE A 69 -3.41 -6.21 -2.63
CA PHE A 69 -4.35 -5.16 -3.03
C PHE A 69 -3.68 -4.11 -3.92
N ALA A 70 -2.47 -3.69 -3.59
CA ALA A 70 -1.73 -2.75 -4.43
C ALA A 70 -1.32 -3.37 -5.77
N ARG A 71 -0.95 -4.65 -5.78
CA ARG A 71 -0.63 -5.40 -7.01
C ARG A 71 -1.80 -5.46 -7.99
N GLY A 72 -3.02 -5.54 -7.48
CA GLY A 72 -4.25 -5.54 -8.29
C GLY A 72 -4.92 -4.16 -8.41
N LEU A 73 -4.27 -3.07 -7.97
CA LEU A 73 -4.82 -1.70 -7.97
C LEU A 73 -6.20 -1.61 -7.29
N VAL A 74 -6.42 -2.38 -6.22
CA VAL A 74 -7.68 -2.27 -5.45
C VAL A 74 -7.96 -0.82 -5.12
N ASP A 75 -9.16 -0.34 -5.52
CA ASP A 75 -9.57 1.06 -5.48
C ASP A 75 -10.73 1.32 -4.49
N VAL A 76 -10.72 0.54 -3.40
CA VAL A 76 -11.54 0.74 -2.21
C VAL A 76 -10.64 0.83 -0.98
N PRO A 77 -11.08 1.51 0.10
CA PRO A 77 -10.23 1.78 1.26
C PRO A 77 -9.71 0.51 1.94
N PHE A 78 -8.40 0.52 2.25
CA PHE A 78 -7.74 -0.51 3.05
C PHE A 78 -6.65 0.06 3.96
N LEU A 79 -5.71 0.86 3.42
CA LEU A 79 -4.55 1.34 4.20
C LEU A 79 -4.96 2.21 5.39
N GLY A 80 -5.81 3.19 5.15
CA GLY A 80 -6.32 4.06 6.20
C GLY A 80 -7.13 3.31 7.24
N PRO A 81 -8.14 2.51 6.85
CA PRO A 81 -8.94 1.72 7.78
C PRO A 81 -8.15 0.73 8.64
N VAL A 82 -7.23 -0.05 8.09
CA VAL A 82 -6.46 -1.02 8.90
C VAL A 82 -5.50 -0.33 9.88
N LEU A 83 -4.99 0.85 9.55
CA LEU A 83 -4.19 1.66 10.46
C LEU A 83 -5.06 2.32 11.55
N ALA A 84 -6.29 2.69 11.22
CA ALA A 84 -7.26 3.19 12.19
C ALA A 84 -7.71 2.08 13.17
N ASP A 85 -7.92 0.87 12.67
CA ASP A 85 -8.26 -0.31 13.46
C ASP A 85 -7.18 -0.60 14.52
N ASP A 86 -5.89 -0.53 14.18
CA ASP A 86 -4.81 -0.68 15.16
C ASP A 86 -4.84 0.42 16.24
N LEU A 87 -5.18 1.67 15.89
CA LEU A 87 -5.19 2.78 16.85
C LEU A 87 -6.34 2.72 17.84
N GLN A 88 -7.51 2.30 17.42
CA GLN A 88 -8.70 2.33 18.29
C GLN A 88 -9.06 0.98 18.88
N GLY A 89 -8.54 -0.13 18.32
CA GLY A 89 -9.00 -1.47 18.62
C GLY A 89 -10.48 -1.68 18.26
N ARG A 90 -11.00 -2.83 18.65
CA ARG A 90 -12.41 -3.15 18.43
C ARG A 90 -13.30 -2.34 19.38
N LEU A 91 -14.24 -1.58 18.83
CA LEU A 91 -15.22 -0.81 19.58
C LEU A 91 -16.61 -1.40 19.35
N ASP A 92 -17.18 -1.97 20.39
CA ASP A 92 -18.53 -2.53 20.34
C ASP A 92 -19.56 -1.42 20.07
N GLY A 93 -20.40 -1.64 19.05
CA GLY A 93 -21.48 -0.73 18.68
C GLY A 93 -21.07 0.49 17.83
N ASP A 94 -19.80 0.68 17.51
CA ASP A 94 -19.37 1.73 16.58
C ASP A 94 -19.56 1.24 15.14
N THR A 95 -20.43 1.91 14.40
CA THR A 95 -20.73 1.62 12.99
C THR A 95 -20.04 2.58 12.03
N ALA A 96 -19.30 3.58 12.54
CA ALA A 96 -18.57 4.54 11.74
C ALA A 96 -17.41 3.87 11.02
N ARG A 97 -17.17 4.28 9.78
CA ARG A 97 -16.00 3.85 9.02
C ARG A 97 -14.85 4.82 9.25
N TRP A 98 -13.72 4.28 9.66
CA TRP A 98 -12.59 5.04 10.14
C TRP A 98 -11.41 4.99 9.17
N THR A 99 -10.67 6.08 9.12
CA THR A 99 -9.36 6.17 8.48
C THR A 99 -8.38 6.93 9.38
N VAL A 100 -7.16 7.17 8.91
CA VAL A 100 -6.14 7.94 9.64
C VAL A 100 -5.74 9.21 8.90
N ALA A 101 -5.33 10.23 9.67
CA ALA A 101 -4.81 11.48 9.13
C ALA A 101 -3.29 11.44 9.01
N HIS A 102 -2.79 11.96 7.91
CA HIS A 102 -1.38 12.30 7.73
C HIS A 102 -1.26 13.71 7.15
N ARG A 103 -0.57 14.60 7.86
CA ARG A 103 -0.34 16.01 7.44
C ARG A 103 -1.61 16.74 7.00
N GLY A 104 -2.68 16.61 7.78
CA GLY A 104 -3.96 17.28 7.51
C GLY A 104 -4.83 16.64 6.42
N VAL A 105 -4.45 15.46 5.94
CA VAL A 105 -5.20 14.70 4.95
C VAL A 105 -5.62 13.36 5.53
N ALA A 106 -6.90 13.03 5.42
CA ALA A 106 -7.45 11.70 5.68
C ALA A 106 -7.10 10.81 4.50
N ILE A 107 -6.28 9.78 4.74
CA ILE A 107 -5.80 8.90 3.67
C ILE A 107 -6.81 7.80 3.39
N ASP A 108 -6.93 7.41 2.11
CA ASP A 108 -7.78 6.30 1.68
C ASP A 108 -9.21 6.42 2.22
N ALA A 109 -9.80 7.62 2.06
CA ALA A 109 -10.95 8.08 2.83
C ALA A 109 -12.33 7.83 2.15
N SER A 110 -12.37 7.12 1.02
CA SER A 110 -13.64 6.87 0.30
C SER A 110 -14.66 6.20 1.22
N GLY A 111 -15.80 6.87 1.45
CA GLY A 111 -16.86 6.38 2.32
C GLY A 111 -16.47 6.21 3.79
N CYS A 112 -15.36 6.78 4.26
CA CYS A 112 -15.06 6.90 5.67
C CYS A 112 -15.77 8.13 6.27
N ASP A 113 -16.31 7.96 7.48
CA ASP A 113 -17.07 9.00 8.18
C ASP A 113 -16.15 9.81 9.10
N ARG A 114 -15.17 9.13 9.68
CA ARG A 114 -14.32 9.64 10.75
C ARG A 114 -12.84 9.40 10.45
N VAL A 115 -12.01 10.24 11.02
CA VAL A 115 -10.55 10.16 10.87
C VAL A 115 -9.86 10.20 12.23
N LEU A 116 -8.84 9.36 12.42
CA LEU A 116 -7.98 9.35 13.60
C LEU A 116 -6.67 10.07 13.32
N LYS A 117 -6.17 10.77 14.32
CA LYS A 117 -4.85 11.38 14.36
C LYS A 117 -4.11 10.92 15.60
N LEU A 118 -2.89 10.41 15.42
CA LEU A 118 -1.99 10.09 16.52
C LEU A 118 -1.09 11.30 16.81
N GLU A 119 -1.05 11.69 18.08
CA GLU A 119 -0.15 12.72 18.63
C GLU A 119 0.54 12.17 19.89
N ASP A 120 1.54 12.89 20.39
CA ASP A 120 2.23 12.51 21.63
C ASP A 120 1.29 12.39 22.83
N SER A 121 0.23 13.20 22.85
CA SER A 121 -0.79 13.26 23.90
C SER A 121 -1.86 12.16 23.80
N GLY A 122 -1.91 11.37 22.71
CA GLY A 122 -2.91 10.31 22.52
C GLY A 122 -3.51 10.29 21.12
N VAL A 123 -4.64 9.58 20.99
CA VAL A 123 -5.40 9.45 19.75
C VAL A 123 -6.58 10.41 19.76
N PHE A 124 -6.70 11.18 18.69
CA PHE A 124 -7.77 12.13 18.49
C PHE A 124 -8.63 11.72 17.29
N ALA A 125 -9.92 11.97 17.39
CA ALA A 125 -10.91 11.73 16.34
C ALA A 125 -11.48 13.03 15.80
N GLY A 126 -11.75 13.06 14.50
CA GLY A 126 -12.44 14.16 13.85
C GLY A 126 -13.29 13.67 12.68
N PRO A 127 -14.09 14.53 12.05
CA PRO A 127 -14.81 14.21 10.83
C PRO A 127 -13.84 14.12 9.64
N VAL A 128 -14.15 13.28 8.66
CA VAL A 128 -13.58 13.40 7.32
C VAL A 128 -14.25 14.58 6.62
N GLY A 129 -13.45 15.53 6.16
CA GLY A 129 -13.94 16.71 5.43
C GLY A 129 -14.02 16.47 3.92
N ASP A 130 -14.07 17.57 3.17
CA ASP A 130 -14.21 17.54 1.71
C ASP A 130 -13.09 16.72 1.04
N GLU A 131 -13.42 16.16 -0.12
CA GLU A 131 -12.47 15.43 -0.93
C GLU A 131 -11.31 16.32 -1.37
N VAL A 132 -10.10 15.81 -1.22
CA VAL A 132 -8.86 16.45 -1.65
C VAL A 132 -8.38 15.80 -2.93
N ALA A 133 -8.24 16.59 -3.99
CA ALA A 133 -7.73 16.09 -5.26
C ALA A 133 -6.31 15.52 -5.11
N GLY A 134 -6.11 14.28 -5.55
CA GLY A 134 -4.84 13.56 -5.49
C GLY A 134 -4.37 13.08 -6.86
N ALA A 135 -3.09 12.72 -6.94
CA ALA A 135 -2.52 12.13 -8.14
C ALA A 135 -2.88 10.63 -8.29
N ASP A 136 -3.14 9.93 -7.21
CA ASP A 136 -3.55 8.53 -7.20
C ASP A 136 -5.01 8.41 -7.66
N LEU A 137 -5.24 7.63 -8.70
CA LEU A 137 -6.58 7.42 -9.27
C LEU A 137 -7.34 6.28 -8.59
N THR A 138 -6.70 5.56 -7.68
CA THR A 138 -7.25 4.38 -7.01
C THR A 138 -7.63 4.64 -5.55
N ARG A 139 -7.26 5.80 -4.98
CA ARG A 139 -7.55 6.17 -3.59
C ARG A 139 -8.06 7.60 -3.51
N ALA A 140 -9.16 7.78 -2.79
CA ALA A 140 -9.65 9.10 -2.44
C ALA A 140 -8.99 9.60 -1.16
N ALA A 141 -8.76 10.89 -1.08
CA ALA A 141 -8.29 11.57 0.11
C ALA A 141 -9.32 12.60 0.56
N GLY A 142 -9.43 12.83 1.87
CA GLY A 142 -10.31 13.84 2.45
C GLY A 142 -9.53 14.85 3.28
N ALA A 143 -10.09 16.03 3.51
CA ALA A 143 -9.53 16.99 4.45
C ALA A 143 -9.65 16.46 5.88
N ALA A 144 -8.61 16.69 6.71
CA ALA A 144 -8.56 16.29 8.11
C ALA A 144 -8.21 17.50 8.97
N ALA A 145 -9.14 18.48 9.03
CA ALA A 145 -8.93 19.77 9.68
C ALA A 145 -9.51 19.88 11.10
N GLY A 146 -10.23 18.86 11.60
CA GLY A 146 -10.95 18.89 12.86
C GLY A 146 -12.36 19.43 12.73
N PRO A 147 -13.08 19.67 13.84
CA PRO A 147 -12.58 19.67 15.22
C PRO A 147 -12.07 18.31 15.70
N TRP A 148 -11.08 18.32 16.60
CA TRP A 148 -10.47 17.14 17.15
C TRP A 148 -10.93 16.89 18.57
N GLU A 149 -11.34 15.67 18.86
CA GLU A 149 -11.79 15.22 20.18
C GLU A 149 -10.88 14.06 20.65
N PRO A 150 -10.48 14.00 21.93
CA PRO A 150 -9.80 12.82 22.46
C PRO A 150 -10.63 11.56 22.21
N ARG A 151 -10.00 10.51 21.69
CA ARG A 151 -10.70 9.26 21.33
C ARG A 151 -10.30 8.07 22.19
N ALA A 152 -9.02 7.81 22.32
CA ALA A 152 -8.51 6.67 23.04
C ALA A 152 -7.17 6.98 23.71
N ASP A 153 -7.00 6.44 24.90
CA ASP A 153 -5.69 6.34 25.52
C ASP A 153 -5.06 5.02 25.09
N ILE A 154 -3.92 5.13 24.42
CA ILE A 154 -3.10 3.97 24.06
C ILE A 154 -1.82 3.95 24.89
N SER A 155 -1.30 2.76 25.17
CA SER A 155 -0.03 2.64 25.91
C SER A 155 1.11 3.32 25.15
N ALA A 156 2.12 3.80 25.87
CA ALA A 156 3.32 4.37 25.27
C ALA A 156 3.96 3.40 24.25
N ARG A 157 4.06 2.11 24.61
CA ARG A 157 4.58 1.08 23.70
C ARG A 157 3.76 0.97 22.42
N HIS A 158 2.44 1.04 22.49
CA HIS A 158 1.57 0.99 21.29
C HIS A 158 1.79 2.24 20.42
N ARG A 159 1.77 3.42 21.03
CA ARG A 159 2.04 4.69 20.35
C ARG A 159 3.38 4.68 19.63
N ASP A 160 4.43 4.21 20.29
CA ASP A 160 5.79 4.20 19.74
C ASP A 160 5.97 3.14 18.63
N ARG A 161 5.15 2.06 18.64
CA ARG A 161 5.13 1.01 17.61
C ARG A 161 4.35 1.40 16.37
N TRP A 162 3.25 2.16 16.51
CA TRP A 162 2.33 2.46 15.40
C TRP A 162 3.00 3.08 14.15
N PRO A 163 4.00 3.98 14.27
CA PRO A 163 4.72 4.50 13.09
C PRO A 163 5.42 3.41 12.28
N ALA A 164 5.92 2.35 12.93
CA ALA A 164 6.51 1.22 12.23
C ALA A 164 5.47 0.46 11.41
N LEU A 165 4.26 0.25 11.96
CA LEU A 165 3.15 -0.37 11.23
C LEU A 165 2.73 0.49 10.03
N ALA A 166 2.57 1.81 10.20
CA ALA A 166 2.18 2.72 9.12
C ALA A 166 3.19 2.74 7.97
N LEU A 167 4.49 2.78 8.29
CA LEU A 167 5.57 2.70 7.31
C LEU A 167 5.59 1.34 6.60
N THR A 168 5.43 0.26 7.33
CA THR A 168 5.42 -1.11 6.78
C THR A 168 4.23 -1.33 5.85
N THR A 169 3.03 -0.89 6.24
CA THR A 169 1.81 -1.01 5.43
C THR A 169 1.93 -0.22 4.12
N THR A 170 2.46 1.00 4.18
CA THR A 170 2.72 1.79 2.96
C THR A 170 3.90 1.26 2.14
N CYS A 171 4.88 0.61 2.76
CA CYS A 171 5.95 -0.12 2.06
C CYS A 171 5.38 -1.32 1.29
N ALA A 172 4.46 -2.09 1.89
CA ALA A 172 3.79 -3.21 1.23
C ALA A 172 2.97 -2.74 0.00
N ASP A 173 2.31 -1.59 0.10
CA ASP A 173 1.62 -0.96 -1.04
C ASP A 173 2.59 -0.62 -2.18
N LEU A 174 3.76 -0.07 -1.88
CA LEU A 174 4.80 0.22 -2.87
C LEU A 174 5.29 -1.06 -3.57
N VAL A 175 5.57 -2.11 -2.81
CA VAL A 175 6.03 -3.40 -3.34
C VAL A 175 4.95 -4.03 -4.23
N GLY A 176 3.70 -4.05 -3.77
CA GLY A 176 2.58 -4.57 -4.54
C GLY A 176 2.36 -3.83 -5.86
N ALA A 177 2.40 -2.50 -5.83
CA ALA A 177 2.28 -1.68 -7.04
C ALA A 177 3.43 -1.93 -8.03
N ALA A 178 4.67 -2.06 -7.54
CA ALA A 178 5.81 -2.40 -8.38
C ALA A 178 5.65 -3.78 -9.05
N ARG A 179 5.21 -4.79 -8.29
CA ARG A 179 4.92 -6.15 -8.82
C ARG A 179 3.83 -6.11 -9.89
N GLY A 180 2.78 -5.30 -9.68
CA GLY A 180 1.70 -5.12 -10.64
C GLY A 180 2.18 -4.48 -11.94
N ALA A 181 2.97 -3.41 -11.84
CA ALA A 181 3.56 -2.72 -12.98
C ALA A 181 4.54 -3.63 -13.76
N GLN A 182 5.38 -4.37 -13.05
CA GLN A 182 6.32 -5.34 -13.64
C GLN A 182 5.56 -6.42 -14.43
N ARG A 183 4.53 -7.03 -13.83
CA ARG A 183 3.70 -8.02 -14.51
C ARG A 183 3.09 -7.46 -15.80
N LEU A 184 2.54 -6.25 -15.74
CA LEU A 184 1.94 -5.58 -16.90
C LEU A 184 2.98 -5.40 -18.02
N ALA A 185 4.19 -4.95 -17.69
CA ALA A 185 5.27 -4.76 -18.66
C ALA A 185 5.76 -6.07 -19.28
N VAL A 186 5.90 -7.11 -18.46
CA VAL A 186 6.31 -8.47 -18.92
C VAL A 186 5.27 -9.04 -19.90
N GLU A 187 3.98 -8.98 -19.57
CA GLU A 187 2.92 -9.48 -20.46
C GLU A 187 2.87 -8.68 -21.75
N TYR A 188 3.02 -7.37 -21.71
CA TYR A 188 3.12 -6.55 -22.92
C TYR A 188 4.34 -6.92 -23.78
N ALA A 189 5.51 -7.13 -23.16
CA ALA A 189 6.74 -7.47 -23.86
C ALA A 189 6.67 -8.84 -24.57
N LYS A 190 5.87 -9.78 -24.07
CA LYS A 190 5.66 -11.09 -24.69
C LYS A 190 4.82 -11.04 -25.96
N VAL A 191 3.92 -10.05 -26.08
CA VAL A 191 2.94 -9.99 -27.19
C VAL A 191 3.23 -8.88 -28.21
N ARG A 192 3.82 -7.77 -27.77
CA ARG A 192 4.13 -6.65 -28.64
C ARG A 192 5.26 -7.00 -29.60
N SER A 193 5.03 -6.87 -30.90
CA SER A 193 6.02 -7.15 -31.94
C SER A 193 6.51 -5.86 -32.60
N GLN A 194 7.83 -5.78 -32.82
CA GLN A 194 8.50 -4.74 -33.59
C GLN A 194 9.67 -5.38 -34.35
N TYR A 195 9.94 -4.91 -35.55
CA TYR A 195 11.02 -5.45 -36.41
C TYR A 195 10.98 -6.97 -36.59
N GLY A 196 9.77 -7.55 -36.65
CA GLY A 196 9.56 -8.98 -36.88
C GLY A 196 9.68 -9.88 -35.66
N ASN A 197 9.97 -9.35 -34.46
CA ASN A 197 10.11 -10.12 -33.21
C ASN A 197 9.30 -9.48 -32.08
N THR A 198 8.99 -10.26 -31.05
CA THR A 198 8.44 -9.71 -29.81
C THR A 198 9.47 -8.81 -29.14
N ILE A 199 9.03 -7.69 -28.53
CA ILE A 199 9.99 -6.74 -27.91
C ILE A 199 10.74 -7.37 -26.74
N GLY A 200 10.15 -8.35 -26.04
CA GLY A 200 10.80 -9.09 -24.96
C GLY A 200 11.97 -9.97 -25.41
N SER A 201 12.11 -10.27 -26.71
CA SER A 201 13.26 -11.00 -27.25
C SER A 201 14.52 -10.12 -27.40
N TYR A 202 14.38 -8.81 -27.31
CA TYR A 202 15.52 -7.89 -27.36
C TYR A 202 16.21 -7.80 -26.00
N GLN A 203 17.53 -7.99 -25.97
CA GLN A 203 18.31 -7.97 -24.73
C GLN A 203 18.10 -6.71 -23.88
N ALA A 204 17.98 -5.53 -24.53
CA ALA A 204 17.76 -4.29 -23.80
C ALA A 204 16.48 -4.31 -22.95
N ILE A 205 15.38 -4.83 -23.50
CA ILE A 205 14.12 -4.98 -22.78
C ILE A 205 14.23 -6.08 -21.70
N GLY A 206 14.83 -7.22 -22.05
CA GLY A 206 15.05 -8.30 -21.10
C GLY A 206 15.86 -7.87 -19.88
N HIS A 207 16.92 -7.09 -20.07
CA HIS A 207 17.76 -6.57 -18.97
C HIS A 207 17.00 -5.58 -18.10
N LEU A 208 16.23 -4.64 -18.68
CA LEU A 208 15.40 -3.71 -17.91
C LEU A 208 14.40 -4.43 -17.01
N LEU A 209 13.74 -5.46 -17.54
CA LEU A 209 12.78 -6.26 -16.78
C LEU A 209 13.47 -7.11 -15.69
N ALA A 210 14.65 -7.66 -15.96
CA ALA A 210 15.44 -8.41 -14.98
C ALA A 210 15.94 -7.51 -13.82
N GLU A 211 16.41 -6.30 -14.13
CA GLU A 211 16.81 -5.32 -13.11
C GLU A 211 15.61 -4.90 -12.26
N SER A 212 14.45 -4.70 -12.87
CA SER A 212 13.22 -4.41 -12.14
C SER A 212 12.82 -5.52 -11.18
N GLU A 213 12.96 -6.79 -11.62
CA GLU A 213 12.69 -7.95 -10.76
C GLU A 213 13.66 -8.01 -9.58
N ALA A 214 14.95 -7.75 -9.79
CA ALA A 214 15.94 -7.72 -8.71
C ALA A 214 15.64 -6.62 -7.67
N LEU A 215 15.14 -5.45 -8.10
CA LEU A 215 14.69 -4.39 -7.20
C LEU A 215 13.45 -4.79 -6.40
N ILE A 216 12.51 -5.52 -7.02
CA ILE A 216 11.32 -6.04 -6.34
C ILE A 216 11.71 -7.06 -5.28
N GLU A 217 12.56 -8.05 -5.61
CA GLU A 217 13.01 -9.06 -4.66
C GLU A 217 13.75 -8.46 -3.46
N GLY A 218 14.61 -7.45 -3.71
CA GLY A 218 15.23 -6.68 -2.63
C GLY A 218 14.19 -5.96 -1.75
N SER A 219 13.16 -5.37 -2.36
CA SER A 219 12.07 -4.71 -1.64
C SER A 219 11.24 -5.68 -0.80
N ILE A 220 10.94 -6.86 -1.33
CA ILE A 220 10.25 -7.94 -0.62
C ILE A 220 11.06 -8.35 0.63
N SER A 221 12.36 -8.53 0.48
CA SER A 221 13.23 -8.96 1.59
C SER A 221 13.20 -7.96 2.76
N VAL A 222 13.32 -6.66 2.49
CA VAL A 222 13.29 -5.64 3.55
C VAL A 222 11.87 -5.42 4.09
N LEU A 223 10.83 -5.57 3.27
CA LEU A 223 9.43 -5.50 3.69
C LEU A 223 9.10 -6.61 4.70
N TRP A 224 9.46 -7.85 4.41
CA TRP A 224 9.17 -8.98 5.30
C TRP A 224 9.87 -8.83 6.65
N HIS A 225 11.11 -8.33 6.66
CA HIS A 225 11.79 -8.02 7.91
C HIS A 225 11.06 -6.92 8.69
N ALA A 226 10.66 -5.84 8.04
CA ALA A 226 9.93 -4.76 8.68
C ALA A 226 8.56 -5.23 9.23
N ALA A 227 7.81 -6.01 8.45
CA ALA A 227 6.51 -6.54 8.84
C ALA A 227 6.58 -7.44 10.08
N TRP A 228 7.56 -8.33 10.13
CA TRP A 228 7.85 -9.15 11.31
C TRP A 228 8.30 -8.30 12.50
N ALA A 229 9.16 -7.31 12.28
CA ALA A 229 9.71 -6.45 13.32
C ALA A 229 8.65 -5.63 14.06
N VAL A 230 7.54 -5.28 13.42
CA VAL A 230 6.43 -4.51 14.03
C VAL A 230 5.97 -5.12 15.35
N ASP A 231 5.82 -6.43 15.41
CA ASP A 231 5.26 -7.10 16.58
C ASP A 231 6.33 -7.83 17.43
N GLU A 232 7.48 -8.19 16.85
CA GLU A 232 8.49 -9.03 17.48
C GLU A 232 9.69 -8.26 18.07
N LEU A 233 9.91 -7.02 17.66
CA LEU A 233 11.01 -6.20 18.15
C LEU A 233 10.53 -5.04 19.05
N GLU A 234 11.48 -4.44 19.76
CA GLU A 234 11.20 -3.20 20.48
C GLU A 234 10.85 -2.06 19.47
N PRO A 235 9.98 -1.12 19.86
CA PRO A 235 9.46 -0.09 18.95
C PRO A 235 10.53 0.67 18.16
N GLU A 236 11.64 1.02 18.76
CA GLU A 236 12.75 1.72 18.11
C GLU A 236 13.38 0.85 17.00
N GLN A 237 13.60 -0.44 17.27
CA GLN A 237 14.16 -1.38 16.30
C GLN A 237 13.18 -1.65 15.15
N ALA A 238 11.89 -1.81 15.48
CA ALA A 238 10.84 -1.97 14.49
C ALA A 238 10.74 -0.73 13.58
N LEU A 239 10.77 0.45 14.16
CA LEU A 239 10.73 1.71 13.42
C LEU A 239 11.94 1.86 12.49
N ARG A 240 13.14 1.49 12.97
CA ARG A 240 14.35 1.49 12.13
C ARG A 240 14.22 0.52 10.95
N ALA A 241 13.75 -0.70 11.17
CA ALA A 241 13.52 -1.69 10.11
C ALA A 241 12.50 -1.16 9.06
N ALA A 242 11.39 -0.58 9.53
CA ALA A 242 10.36 -0.01 8.68
C ALA A 242 10.85 1.20 7.86
N ARG A 243 11.69 2.07 8.44
CA ARG A 243 12.32 3.19 7.72
C ARG A 243 13.24 2.71 6.60
N ILE A 244 14.09 1.73 6.86
CA ILE A 244 14.98 1.13 5.86
C ILE A 244 14.15 0.54 4.71
N ALA A 245 13.11 -0.25 5.04
CA ALA A 245 12.23 -0.85 4.06
C ALA A 245 11.53 0.20 3.20
N LYS A 246 10.97 1.25 3.82
CA LYS A 246 10.28 2.34 3.13
C LYS A 246 11.18 3.08 2.16
N ILE A 247 12.40 3.45 2.58
CA ILE A 247 13.37 4.16 1.73
C ILE A 247 13.74 3.31 0.52
N TYR A 248 14.06 2.03 0.74
CA TYR A 248 14.45 1.14 -0.36
C TYR A 248 13.29 0.92 -1.33
N ALA A 249 12.12 0.52 -0.82
CA ALA A 249 10.96 0.21 -1.64
C ALA A 249 10.43 1.42 -2.42
N ALA A 250 10.45 2.64 -1.85
CA ALA A 250 10.01 3.85 -2.54
C ALA A 250 10.87 4.15 -3.79
N ARG A 251 12.19 4.00 -3.68
CA ARG A 251 13.09 4.18 -4.83
C ARG A 251 12.93 3.06 -5.86
N ALA A 252 12.89 1.80 -5.39
CA ALA A 252 12.76 0.63 -6.25
C ALA A 252 11.43 0.66 -7.01
N ALA A 253 10.29 0.86 -6.32
CA ALA A 253 8.97 0.88 -6.93
C ALA A 253 8.83 1.97 -7.98
N ARG A 254 9.38 3.17 -7.73
CA ARG A 254 9.40 4.23 -8.72
C ARG A 254 10.19 3.81 -9.97
N THR A 255 11.40 3.29 -9.82
CA THR A 255 12.22 2.82 -10.96
C THR A 255 11.50 1.73 -11.74
N VAL A 256 10.87 0.75 -11.07
CA VAL A 256 10.11 -0.33 -11.72
C VAL A 256 8.93 0.23 -12.51
N CYS A 257 8.15 1.17 -11.94
CA CYS A 257 7.01 1.77 -12.65
C CYS A 257 7.45 2.62 -13.84
N GLU A 258 8.54 3.40 -13.71
CA GLU A 258 9.12 4.16 -14.83
C GLU A 258 9.62 3.21 -15.94
N THR A 259 10.24 2.09 -15.57
CA THR A 259 10.65 1.04 -16.52
C THR A 259 9.43 0.41 -17.19
N ALA A 260 8.36 0.12 -16.46
CA ALA A 260 7.14 -0.41 -17.05
C ALA A 260 6.56 0.54 -18.10
N ILE A 261 6.51 1.85 -17.83
CA ILE A 261 6.09 2.86 -18.81
C ILE A 261 7.04 2.87 -20.04
N GLN A 262 8.35 2.80 -19.80
CA GLN A 262 9.34 2.77 -20.89
C GLN A 262 9.16 1.55 -21.78
N VAL A 263 8.88 0.36 -21.23
CA VAL A 263 8.63 -0.87 -21.99
C VAL A 263 7.37 -0.74 -22.85
N HIS A 264 6.32 -0.08 -22.36
CA HIS A 264 5.11 0.19 -23.14
C HIS A 264 5.33 1.26 -24.22
N GLY A 265 6.34 2.12 -24.07
CA GLY A 265 6.57 3.25 -24.95
C GLY A 265 5.45 4.29 -24.84
N GLY A 266 5.08 4.91 -25.97
CA GLY A 266 4.08 5.99 -25.98
C GLY A 266 2.74 5.64 -25.31
N ILE A 267 2.26 4.40 -25.43
CA ILE A 267 0.99 3.97 -24.84
C ILE A 267 1.05 3.94 -23.30
N GLY A 268 2.24 3.73 -22.71
CA GLY A 268 2.40 3.64 -21.26
C GLY A 268 1.96 4.88 -20.47
N ASN A 269 1.94 6.05 -21.11
CA ASN A 269 1.47 7.30 -20.54
C ASN A 269 0.06 7.72 -20.97
N THR A 270 -0.65 6.88 -21.72
CA THR A 270 -2.01 7.17 -22.18
C THR A 270 -3.05 6.57 -21.24
N TRP A 271 -4.28 7.08 -21.36
CA TRP A 271 -5.46 6.54 -20.66
C TRP A 271 -5.88 5.13 -21.13
N GLU A 272 -5.11 4.51 -22.02
CA GLU A 272 -5.31 3.14 -22.49
C GLU A 272 -4.49 2.11 -21.69
N CYS A 273 -3.57 2.55 -20.84
CA CYS A 273 -2.62 1.69 -20.13
C CYS A 273 -2.59 1.98 -18.62
N LEU A 274 -2.63 0.92 -17.81
CA LEU A 274 -2.54 1.03 -16.34
C LEU A 274 -1.12 1.36 -15.83
N ALA A 275 -0.09 1.37 -16.68
CA ALA A 275 1.29 1.62 -16.23
C ALA A 275 1.42 2.97 -15.51
N HIS A 276 0.81 4.04 -16.02
CA HIS A 276 0.82 5.35 -15.36
C HIS A 276 -0.01 5.38 -14.05
N VAL A 277 -1.03 4.51 -13.91
CA VAL A 277 -1.83 4.41 -12.69
C VAL A 277 -0.98 3.83 -11.56
N TYR A 278 -0.20 2.78 -11.84
CA TYR A 278 0.78 2.25 -10.89
C TYR A 278 1.80 3.31 -10.46
N LEU A 279 2.36 4.06 -11.41
CA LEU A 279 3.32 5.13 -11.08
C LEU A 279 2.67 6.19 -10.18
N ARG A 280 1.45 6.64 -10.48
CA ARG A 280 0.72 7.61 -9.66
C ARG A 280 0.51 7.11 -8.23
N ARG A 281 0.10 5.85 -8.07
CA ARG A 281 -0.06 5.20 -6.76
C ARG A 281 1.26 5.17 -6.01
N VAL A 282 2.36 4.77 -6.66
CA VAL A 282 3.70 4.74 -6.06
C VAL A 282 4.16 6.12 -5.61
N LEU A 283 3.97 7.16 -6.42
CA LEU A 283 4.35 8.53 -6.06
C LEU A 283 3.58 9.01 -4.83
N VAL A 284 2.28 8.78 -4.76
CA VAL A 284 1.47 9.14 -3.58
C VAL A 284 1.87 8.31 -2.37
N SER A 285 2.01 6.99 -2.50
CA SER A 285 2.41 6.11 -1.39
C SER A 285 3.82 6.44 -0.85
N THR A 286 4.71 6.98 -1.69
CA THR A 286 6.02 7.47 -1.24
C THR A 286 5.88 8.63 -0.26
N GLU A 287 4.92 9.54 -0.51
CA GLU A 287 4.66 10.71 0.33
C GLU A 287 3.76 10.42 1.54
N LEU A 288 3.13 9.25 1.60
CA LEU A 288 2.47 8.79 2.82
C LEU A 288 3.52 8.33 3.84
N PHE A 289 3.59 9.03 4.97
CA PHE A 289 4.62 8.79 6.00
C PHE A 289 6.04 8.79 5.40
N PRO A 290 6.48 9.91 4.81
CA PRO A 290 7.78 9.97 4.14
C PRO A 290 8.92 9.83 5.14
N VAL A 291 10.01 9.19 4.71
CA VAL A 291 11.22 8.98 5.52
C VAL A 291 12.43 9.57 4.79
N ARG A 292 13.23 10.33 5.51
CA ARG A 292 14.52 10.83 5.02
C ARG A 292 15.64 9.82 5.30
N LEU A 293 16.66 9.82 4.46
CA LEU A 293 17.77 8.87 4.59
C LEU A 293 18.49 8.99 5.94
N GLU A 294 18.61 10.20 6.47
CA GLU A 294 19.23 10.46 7.76
C GLU A 294 18.49 9.81 8.92
N GLU A 295 17.15 9.67 8.79
CA GLU A 295 16.30 9.06 9.82
C GLU A 295 16.45 7.53 9.89
N ALA A 296 17.07 6.90 8.90
CA ALA A 296 17.32 5.46 8.89
C ALA A 296 18.45 5.04 9.86
N GLY A 297 19.26 5.98 10.33
CA GLY A 297 20.34 5.72 11.29
C GLY A 297 21.39 4.75 10.75
N LEU A 298 21.73 4.84 9.45
CA LEU A 298 22.70 3.94 8.80
C LEU A 298 24.17 4.25 9.10
N GLY A 299 24.46 5.27 9.95
CA GLY A 299 25.81 5.68 10.23
C GLY A 299 26.55 6.29 9.04
N LEU A 300 25.84 6.67 8.01
CA LEU A 300 26.38 7.39 6.85
C LEU A 300 26.36 8.88 7.19
N SER A 301 27.42 9.34 7.84
CA SER A 301 27.68 10.77 8.12
C SER A 301 28.69 11.33 7.12
#